data_32db3db1ec5afce227ef5597e1cd6131
#
_entry.id   32db3db1ec5afce227ef5597e1cd6131
#
_cell.length_a   1.000
_cell.length_b   1.000
_cell.length_c   1.000
_cell.angle_alpha   90.00
_cell.angle_beta   90.00
_cell.angle_gamma   90.00
#
_symmetry.space_group_name_H-M   'P 1'
#
loop_
_entity.id
_entity.type
_entity.pdbx_description
1 polymer ?
#
loop_
_entity_poly.entity_id
_entity_poly.type
_entity_poly.pdbx_seq_one_letter_code
_entity_poly.pdbx_strand_id
1 'polypeptide(L)' 'MGLFAKKIIETIIVDGMKCSHCSQRVVDALKKINVKATVSLESKMVEVSYHEGKTTLEVIKKVITDLGFVC' A
#
# COMPACT_ATOMS: atom_id res chain seq x y z
N MET A 1 -20.31 -0.85 -15.38
CA MET A 1 -20.50 -1.94 -14.46
C MET A 1 -19.22 -2.34 -13.77
N GLY A 2 -19.17 -2.11 -12.50
CA GLY A 2 -17.99 -2.40 -11.72
C GLY A 2 -17.72 -3.88 -11.51
N LEU A 3 -18.56 -4.73 -12.03
CA LEU A 3 -18.45 -6.17 -11.79
C LEU A 3 -17.18 -6.80 -12.33
N PHE A 4 -16.49 -6.11 -13.20
CA PHE A 4 -15.23 -6.63 -13.74
C PHE A 4 -14.01 -6.15 -12.96
N ALA A 5 -14.20 -5.27 -12.01
CA ALA A 5 -13.10 -4.81 -11.18
C ALA A 5 -12.84 -5.84 -10.09
N LYS A 6 -11.78 -6.62 -10.27
CA LYS A 6 -11.39 -7.62 -9.30
C LYS A 6 -10.62 -6.97 -8.16
N LYS A 7 -10.89 -7.43 -6.96
CA LYS A 7 -10.12 -7.01 -5.80
C LYS A 7 -8.82 -7.81 -5.77
N ILE A 8 -7.71 -7.11 -5.74
CA ILE A 8 -6.38 -7.72 -5.69
C ILE A 8 -5.77 -7.44 -4.33
N ILE A 9 -5.22 -8.46 -3.71
CA ILE A 9 -4.53 -8.34 -2.45
C ILE A 9 -3.08 -8.74 -2.67
N GLU A 10 -2.17 -7.82 -2.35
CA GLU A 10 -0.74 -8.05 -2.50
C GLU A 10 -0.03 -7.69 -1.20
N THR A 11 1.06 -8.36 -0.92
CA THR A 11 1.90 -8.07 0.23
C THR A 11 3.22 -7.50 -0.26
N ILE A 12 3.61 -6.35 0.30
CA ILE A 12 4.84 -5.67 -0.05
C ILE A 12 5.72 -5.59 1.18
N ILE A 13 6.98 -5.92 1.03
CA ILE A 13 7.95 -5.74 2.11
C ILE A 13 8.48 -4.31 2.00
N VAL A 14 8.35 -3.54 3.08
CA VAL A 14 8.75 -2.14 3.09
C VAL A 14 9.74 -1.90 4.22
N ASP A 15 10.92 -1.47 3.86
CA ASP A 15 11.94 -1.09 4.83
C ASP A 15 11.80 0.39 5.21
N GLY A 16 12.18 0.71 6.44
CA GLY A 16 12.15 2.07 6.92
C GLY A 16 10.97 2.42 7.82
N MET A 17 9.99 1.52 7.93
CA MET A 17 8.87 1.72 8.84
C MET A 17 9.29 1.33 10.24
N LYS A 18 9.69 2.30 11.04
CA LYS A 18 10.21 2.05 12.39
C LYS A 18 9.22 2.32 13.50
N CYS A 19 8.13 2.99 13.20
CA CYS A 19 7.14 3.35 14.20
C CYS A 19 5.75 3.46 13.57
N SER A 20 4.74 3.58 14.42
CA SER A 20 3.36 3.68 13.97
C SER A 20 3.09 4.91 13.10
N HIS A 21 3.82 5.99 13.31
CA HIS A 21 3.69 7.17 12.46
C HIS A 21 4.07 6.88 11.02
N CYS A 22 5.13 6.10 10.83
CA CYS A 22 5.56 5.71 9.49
C CYS A 22 4.50 4.86 8.80
N SER A 23 3.97 3.87 9.51
CA SER A 23 2.93 3.01 8.96
C SER A 23 1.66 3.82 8.63
N GLN A 24 1.31 4.78 9.50
CA GLN A 24 0.13 5.61 9.28
C GLN A 24 0.28 6.46 8.02
N ARG A 25 1.47 6.98 7.76
CA ARG A 25 1.73 7.76 6.56
C ARG A 25 1.52 6.92 5.30
N VAL A 26 1.98 5.67 5.33
CA VAL A 26 1.78 4.76 4.21
C VAL A 26 0.29 4.50 4.00
N VAL A 27 -0.43 4.17 5.06
CA VAL A 27 -1.87 3.90 4.97
C VAL A 27 -2.61 5.12 4.44
N ASP A 28 -2.33 6.30 4.97
CA ASP A 28 -3.00 7.53 4.55
C ASP A 28 -2.73 7.87 3.08
N ALA A 29 -1.49 7.72 2.66
CA ALA A 29 -1.12 8.00 1.27
C ALA A 29 -1.81 7.05 0.31
N LEU A 30 -1.89 5.77 0.65
CA LEU A 30 -2.55 4.78 -0.18
C LEU A 30 -4.08 4.97 -0.18
N LYS A 31 -4.62 5.42 0.93
CA LYS A 31 -6.05 5.70 1.02
C LYS A 31 -6.47 6.80 0.04
N LYS A 32 -5.59 7.74 -0.24
CA LYS A 32 -5.87 8.82 -1.20
C LYS A 32 -6.08 8.30 -2.61
N ILE A 33 -5.55 7.13 -2.92
CA ILE A 33 -5.73 6.51 -4.23
C ILE A 33 -6.66 5.28 -4.15
N ASN A 34 -7.50 5.24 -3.13
CA ASN A 34 -8.50 4.19 -2.91
C ASN A 34 -7.88 2.80 -2.71
N VAL A 35 -6.74 2.75 -2.06
CA VAL A 35 -6.08 1.50 -1.72
C VAL A 35 -6.16 1.30 -0.22
N LYS A 36 -6.65 0.14 0.19
CA LYS A 36 -6.63 -0.24 1.60
C LYS A 36 -5.28 -0.85 1.92
N ALA A 37 -4.70 -0.44 3.02
CA ALA A 37 -3.40 -0.96 3.43
C ALA A 37 -3.45 -1.35 4.90
N THR A 38 -2.86 -2.49 5.19
CA THR A 38 -2.66 -2.98 6.55
C THR A 38 -1.16 -3.18 6.73
N VAL A 39 -0.61 -2.57 7.77
CA VAL A 39 0.84 -2.60 8.01
C VAL A 39 1.14 -3.51 9.18
N SER A 40 2.12 -4.38 9.01
CA SER A 40 2.68 -5.19 10.07
C SER A 40 4.11 -4.73 10.32
N LEU A 41 4.33 -4.05 11.42
CA LEU A 41 5.66 -3.53 11.77
C LEU A 41 6.63 -4.66 12.12
N GLU A 42 6.14 -5.72 12.71
CA GLU A 42 6.98 -6.86 13.07
C GLU A 42 7.58 -7.53 11.83
N SER A 43 6.76 -7.70 10.81
CA SER A 43 7.17 -8.37 9.58
C SER A 43 7.66 -7.41 8.52
N LYS A 44 7.58 -6.10 8.77
CA LYS A 44 7.91 -5.06 7.79
C LYS A 44 7.11 -5.21 6.50
N MET A 45 5.88 -5.67 6.61
CA MET A 45 5.01 -5.94 5.48
C MET A 45 3.86 -4.97 5.43
N VAL A 46 3.45 -4.62 4.22
CA VAL A 46 2.25 -3.86 3.96
C VAL A 46 1.36 -4.70 3.06
N GLU A 47 0.21 -5.09 3.56
CA GLU A 47 -0.78 -5.78 2.76
C GLU A 47 -1.68 -4.72 2.14
N VAL A 48 -1.72 -4.69 0.82
CA VAL A 48 -2.52 -3.72 0.09
C VAL A 48 -3.66 -4.43 -0.63
N SER A 49 -4.81 -3.77 -0.64
CA SER A 49 -5.99 -4.27 -1.32
C SER A 49 -6.50 -3.17 -2.25
N TYR A 50 -6.60 -3.47 -3.53
CA TYR A 50 -7.02 -2.50 -4.52
C TYR A 50 -7.83 -3.18 -5.62
N HIS A 51 -8.48 -2.38 -6.45
CA HIS A 51 -9.27 -2.90 -7.55
C HIS A 51 -8.47 -2.82 -8.85
N GLU A 52 -8.45 -3.92 -9.58
CA GLU A 52 -7.83 -3.98 -10.89
C GLU A 52 -8.44 -2.92 -11.81
N GLY A 53 -7.60 -2.24 -12.55
CA GLY A 53 -8.05 -1.19 -13.46
C GLY A 53 -8.09 0.21 -12.86
N LYS A 54 -8.07 0.35 -11.55
CA LYS A 54 -8.05 1.66 -10.89
C LYS A 54 -6.66 2.05 -10.43
N THR A 55 -5.87 1.06 -10.08
CA THR A 55 -4.53 1.26 -9.54
C THR A 55 -3.71 0.02 -9.88
N THR A 56 -2.41 0.19 -9.92
CA THR A 56 -1.49 -0.93 -10.13
C THR A 56 -0.50 -1.01 -8.98
N LEU A 57 0.13 -2.16 -8.84
CA LEU A 57 1.14 -2.36 -7.83
C LEU A 57 2.30 -1.38 -7.99
N GLU A 58 2.65 -1.03 -9.22
CA GLU A 58 3.69 -0.06 -9.50
C GLU A 58 3.38 1.31 -8.92
N VAL A 59 2.13 1.76 -9.07
CA VAL A 59 1.69 3.03 -8.50
C VAL A 59 1.78 2.99 -6.99
N ILE A 60 1.36 1.89 -6.38
CA ILE A 60 1.42 1.71 -4.93
C ILE A 60 2.87 1.79 -4.44
N LYS A 61 3.77 1.08 -5.09
CA LYS A 61 5.19 1.13 -4.73
C LYS A 61 5.78 2.52 -4.88
N LYS A 62 5.38 3.22 -5.95
CA LYS A 62 5.85 4.58 -6.17
C LYS A 62 5.40 5.52 -5.05
N VAL A 63 4.15 5.40 -4.63
CA VAL A 63 3.63 6.20 -3.53
C VAL A 63 4.45 5.95 -2.26
N ILE A 64 4.74 4.69 -1.98
CA ILE A 64 5.52 4.32 -0.80
C ILE A 64 6.94 4.87 -0.89
N THR A 65 7.60 4.73 -2.03
CA THR A 65 8.96 5.24 -2.19
C THR A 65 9.01 6.76 -2.15
N ASP A 66 7.97 7.44 -2.64
CA ASP A 66 7.89 8.90 -2.56
C ASP A 66 7.81 9.40 -1.11
N LEU A 67 7.36 8.55 -0.20
CA LEU A 67 7.34 8.87 1.23
C LEU A 67 8.71 8.69 1.89
N GLY A 68 9.67 8.13 1.18
CA GLY A 68 11.00 7.89 1.69
C GLY A 68 11.27 6.47 2.17
N PHE A 69 10.34 5.56 1.92
CA PHE A 69 10.54 4.15 2.28
C PHE A 69 11.08 3.36 1.10
N VAL A 70 11.61 2.20 1.40
CA VAL A 70 12.16 1.30 0.38
C VAL A 70 11.26 0.07 0.29
N CYS A 71 10.81 -0.23 -0.91
CA CYS A 71 9.98 -1.42 -1.13
C CYS A 71 10.39 -2.16 -2.40
#